data_cad520fba6403427f1869c4878f0ff4c
#
_entry.id   cad520fba6403427f1869c4878f0ff4c
#
_cell.length_a   1.000
_cell.length_b   1.000
_cell.length_c   1.000
_cell.angle_alpha   90.00
_cell.angle_beta   90.00
_cell.angle_gamma   90.00
#
_symmetry.space_group_name_H-M   'P 1'
#
loop_
_entity.id
_entity.type
_entity.pdbx_description
1 polymer ?
#
loop_
_entity_poly.entity_id
_entity_poly.type
_entity_poly.pdbx_seq_one_letter_code
_entity_poly.pdbx_strand_id
1 'polypeptide(L)'
;MPTSQEVTILLVEDDEIDVKALLKAFKKLKIANPVTVAKDGMEGWEALQTLPRPFLVIMDINMPRMSGLELLRKMRASDRFHDAIVFILTTSTDDKDKFEAYNLNVAGYMLKSDMGTSFIRAIEMVERYWRVIEFPGCD
;
A
#
# COMPACT_ATOMS: atom_id res chain seq x y z
N MET A 1 2.37 -18.37 -23.30
CA MET A 1 2.72 -18.45 -21.88
C MET A 1 2.63 -17.09 -21.24
N PRO A 2 1.68 -16.90 -20.34
CA PRO A 2 1.61 -15.61 -19.68
C PRO A 2 2.80 -15.42 -18.77
N THR A 3 3.48 -14.33 -18.95
CA THR A 3 4.47 -13.90 -17.99
C THR A 3 3.72 -13.40 -16.75
N SER A 4 4.32 -13.51 -15.58
CA SER A 4 3.75 -12.91 -14.39
C SER A 4 3.59 -11.42 -14.67
N GLN A 5 2.41 -10.89 -14.43
CA GLN A 5 2.17 -9.47 -14.62
C GLN A 5 2.94 -8.68 -13.59
N GLU A 6 3.51 -7.56 -14.05
CA GLU A 6 4.25 -6.68 -13.18
C GLU A 6 3.29 -5.87 -12.32
N VAL A 7 3.37 -6.05 -11.02
CA VAL A 7 2.51 -5.34 -10.07
C VAL A 7 3.07 -3.94 -9.85
N THR A 8 2.24 -2.93 -10.04
CA THR A 8 2.59 -1.55 -9.72
C THR A 8 2.28 -1.28 -8.25
N ILE A 9 3.18 -0.64 -7.55
CA ILE A 9 2.99 -0.32 -6.13
C ILE A 9 2.68 1.16 -6.01
N LEU A 10 1.53 1.48 -5.39
CA LEU A 10 1.21 2.84 -5.00
C LEU A 10 1.55 2.99 -3.53
N LEU A 11 2.51 3.86 -3.24
CA LEU A 11 2.92 4.17 -1.87
C LEU A 11 2.35 5.53 -1.50
N VAL A 12 1.41 5.55 -0.54
CA VAL A 12 0.79 6.78 -0.07
C VAL A 12 1.40 7.12 1.29
N GLU A 13 2.33 8.08 1.30
CA GLU A 13 3.15 8.38 2.47
C GLU A 13 3.68 9.81 2.37
N ASP A 14 3.46 10.63 3.41
CA ASP A 14 3.91 12.01 3.43
C ASP A 14 5.32 12.20 4.00
N ASP A 15 5.83 11.24 4.76
CA ASP A 15 7.14 11.33 5.38
C ASP A 15 8.22 10.86 4.40
N GLU A 16 9.05 11.80 3.93
CA GLU A 16 10.10 11.49 2.96
C GLU A 16 11.13 10.49 3.48
N ILE A 17 11.38 10.49 4.79
CA ILE A 17 12.32 9.54 5.39
C ILE A 17 11.76 8.14 5.28
N ASP A 18 10.47 7.97 5.56
CA ASP A 18 9.82 6.67 5.46
C ASP A 18 9.74 6.19 4.00
N VAL A 19 9.48 7.11 3.07
CA VAL A 19 9.49 6.79 1.64
C VAL A 19 10.86 6.26 1.23
N LYS A 20 11.92 6.98 1.60
CA LYS A 20 13.28 6.56 1.26
C LYS A 20 13.64 5.22 1.90
N ALA A 21 13.21 4.99 3.14
CA ALA A 21 13.48 3.72 3.83
C ALA A 21 12.79 2.56 3.11
N LEU A 22 11.55 2.77 2.67
CA LEU A 22 10.80 1.72 1.98
C LEU A 22 11.41 1.42 0.60
N LEU A 23 11.74 2.46 -0.16
CA LEU A 23 12.37 2.29 -1.47
C LEU A 23 13.72 1.60 -1.36
N LYS A 24 14.49 1.92 -0.30
CA LYS A 24 15.76 1.26 -0.03
C LYS A 24 15.56 -0.22 0.31
N ALA A 25 14.53 -0.53 1.08
CA ALA A 25 14.20 -1.92 1.41
C ALA A 25 13.83 -2.71 0.16
N PHE A 26 13.03 -2.13 -0.73
CA PHE A 26 12.68 -2.76 -2.00
C PHE A 26 13.93 -3.06 -2.82
N LYS A 27 14.84 -2.10 -2.91
CA LYS A 27 16.08 -2.28 -3.66
C LYS A 27 16.93 -3.39 -3.05
N LYS A 28 17.03 -3.44 -1.73
CA LYS A 28 17.79 -4.47 -1.03
C LYS A 28 17.22 -5.86 -1.29
N LEU A 29 15.90 -5.97 -1.40
CA LEU A 29 15.22 -7.25 -1.67
C LEU A 29 15.12 -7.54 -3.17
N LYS A 30 15.73 -6.70 -4.01
CA LYS A 30 15.69 -6.84 -5.47
C LYS A 30 14.27 -6.79 -6.03
N ILE A 31 13.41 -5.99 -5.40
CA ILE A 31 12.06 -5.75 -5.87
C ILE A 31 12.14 -4.60 -6.87
N ALA A 32 11.95 -4.91 -8.14
CA ALA A 32 12.09 -3.96 -9.23
C ALA A 32 10.74 -3.43 -9.75
N ASN A 33 9.68 -3.70 -9.03
CA ASN A 33 8.34 -3.26 -9.43
C ASN A 33 8.25 -1.73 -9.48
N PRO A 34 7.50 -1.16 -10.44
CA PRO A 34 7.30 0.28 -10.48
C PRO A 34 6.62 0.77 -9.21
N VAL A 35 7.11 1.88 -8.67
CA VAL A 35 6.53 2.49 -7.48
C VAL A 35 6.11 3.91 -7.80
N THR A 36 4.84 4.22 -7.56
CA THR A 36 4.32 5.58 -7.64
C THR A 36 4.12 6.07 -6.21
N VAL A 37 4.67 7.25 -5.90
CA VAL A 37 4.57 7.83 -4.56
C VAL A 37 3.56 8.96 -4.57
N ALA A 38 2.62 8.90 -3.64
CA ALA A 38 1.66 9.97 -3.37
C ALA A 38 1.88 10.48 -1.95
N LYS A 39 1.84 11.79 -1.76
CA LYS A 39 2.22 12.41 -0.49
C LYS A 39 1.08 12.55 0.50
N ASP A 40 -0.13 12.30 0.08
CA ASP A 40 -1.32 12.31 0.94
C ASP A 40 -2.46 11.58 0.24
N GLY A 41 -3.60 11.52 0.92
CA GLY A 41 -4.76 10.81 0.36
C GLY A 41 -5.32 11.43 -0.91
N MET A 42 -5.21 12.74 -1.07
CA MET A 42 -5.70 13.39 -2.28
C MET A 42 -4.84 13.03 -3.49
N GLU A 43 -3.53 13.09 -3.34
CA GLU A 43 -2.61 12.64 -4.39
C GLU A 43 -2.79 11.15 -4.67
N GLY A 44 -3.03 10.36 -3.62
CA GLY A 44 -3.29 8.93 -3.76
C GLY A 44 -4.53 8.67 -4.61
N TRP A 45 -5.60 9.39 -4.34
CA TRP A 45 -6.84 9.27 -5.11
C TRP A 45 -6.61 9.62 -6.58
N GLU A 46 -5.88 10.70 -6.85
CA GLU A 46 -5.55 11.11 -8.22
C GLU A 46 -4.68 10.05 -8.92
N ALA A 47 -3.68 9.53 -8.21
CA ALA A 47 -2.80 8.49 -8.78
C ALA A 47 -3.58 7.23 -9.16
N LEU A 48 -4.57 6.85 -8.34
CA LEU A 48 -5.39 5.67 -8.61
C LEU A 48 -6.12 5.75 -9.94
N GLN A 49 -6.47 6.96 -10.41
CA GLN A 49 -7.24 7.13 -11.63
C GLN A 49 -6.51 6.64 -12.87
N THR A 50 -5.19 6.67 -12.85
CA THR A 50 -4.37 6.29 -14.01
C THR A 50 -3.37 5.17 -13.72
N LEU A 51 -3.43 4.59 -12.53
CA LEU A 51 -2.46 3.57 -12.12
C LEU A 51 -2.66 2.29 -12.95
N PRO A 52 -1.59 1.75 -13.55
CA PRO A 52 -1.70 0.49 -14.30
C PRO A 52 -2.09 -0.69 -13.41
N ARG A 53 -2.95 -1.53 -13.91
CA ARG A 53 -3.32 -2.79 -13.22
C ARG A 53 -2.41 -3.92 -13.68
N PRO A 54 -2.08 -4.87 -12.82
CA PRO A 54 -2.49 -4.95 -11.41
C PRO A 54 -1.69 -4.01 -10.53
N PHE A 55 -2.29 -3.57 -9.44
CA PHE A 55 -1.58 -2.71 -8.50
C PHE A 55 -1.88 -3.12 -7.06
N LEU A 56 -1.00 -2.66 -6.18
CA LEU A 56 -1.05 -2.88 -4.74
C LEU A 56 -0.84 -1.53 -4.07
N VAL A 57 -1.58 -1.24 -3.02
CA VAL A 57 -1.44 0.02 -2.29
C VAL A 57 -0.82 -0.23 -0.92
N ILE A 58 0.21 0.54 -0.60
CA ILE A 58 0.76 0.61 0.75
C ILE A 58 0.53 2.04 1.22
N MET A 59 -0.18 2.24 2.32
CA MET A 59 -0.52 3.59 2.76
C MET A 59 -0.35 3.78 4.25
N ASP A 60 0.02 5.01 4.63
CA ASP A 60 -0.03 5.46 6.01
C ASP A 60 -1.43 5.98 6.32
N ILE A 61 -1.77 6.03 7.59
CA ILE A 61 -3.04 6.56 8.07
C ILE A 61 -2.96 8.08 8.27
N ASN A 62 -1.90 8.54 8.96
CA ASN A 62 -1.81 9.93 9.40
C ASN A 62 -1.10 10.79 8.38
N MET A 63 -1.87 11.50 7.58
CA MET A 63 -1.35 12.38 6.53
C MET A 63 -2.18 13.65 6.46
N PRO A 64 -1.60 14.77 5.99
CA PRO A 64 -2.36 16.01 5.83
C PRO A 64 -3.37 15.91 4.68
N ARG A 65 -4.30 16.82 4.65
CA ARG A 65 -5.38 17.00 3.67
C ARG A 65 -6.37 15.84 3.70
N MET A 66 -5.99 14.66 3.25
CA MET A 66 -6.83 13.46 3.32
C MET A 66 -6.02 12.35 3.95
N SER A 67 -6.51 11.79 5.06
CA SER A 67 -5.84 10.68 5.75
C SER A 67 -5.95 9.39 4.95
N GLY A 68 -5.13 8.41 5.32
CA GLY A 68 -5.20 7.09 4.69
C GLY A 68 -6.55 6.42 4.89
N LEU A 69 -7.14 6.54 6.07
CA LEU A 69 -8.46 5.95 6.31
C LEU A 69 -9.55 6.63 5.47
N GLU A 70 -9.46 7.94 5.29
CA GLU A 70 -10.40 8.64 4.41
C GLU A 70 -10.25 8.18 2.96
N LEU A 71 -9.03 8.04 2.49
CA LEU A 71 -8.75 7.50 1.15
C LEU A 71 -9.30 6.08 1.02
N LEU A 72 -9.05 5.25 2.03
CA LEU A 72 -9.51 3.86 2.02
C LEU A 72 -11.04 3.78 1.96
N ARG A 73 -11.74 4.59 2.75
CA ARG A 73 -13.20 4.65 2.71
C ARG A 73 -13.69 5.04 1.31
N LYS A 74 -13.03 6.02 0.70
CA LYS A 74 -13.38 6.47 -0.64
C LYS A 74 -13.16 5.37 -1.68
N MET A 75 -12.07 4.63 -1.55
CA MET A 75 -11.78 3.49 -2.43
C MET A 75 -12.86 2.42 -2.30
N ARG A 76 -13.24 2.06 -1.07
CA ARG A 76 -14.21 0.99 -0.83
C ARG A 76 -15.61 1.36 -1.32
N ALA A 77 -15.92 2.65 -1.40
CA ALA A 77 -17.18 3.14 -1.95
C ALA A 77 -17.17 3.28 -3.48
N SER A 78 -16.03 3.05 -4.11
CA SER A 78 -15.85 3.22 -5.56
C SER A 78 -16.02 1.88 -6.29
N ASP A 79 -16.77 1.89 -7.38
CA ASP A 79 -16.91 0.70 -8.22
C ASP A 79 -15.59 0.25 -8.82
N ARG A 80 -14.65 1.18 -9.03
CA ARG A 80 -13.35 0.86 -9.63
C ARG A 80 -12.35 0.31 -8.63
N PHE A 81 -12.43 0.72 -7.35
CA PHE A 81 -11.36 0.45 -6.38
C PHE A 81 -11.83 -0.28 -5.13
N HIS A 82 -13.10 -0.73 -5.08
CA HIS A 82 -13.66 -1.34 -3.87
C HIS A 82 -12.92 -2.64 -3.48
N ASP A 83 -12.30 -3.31 -4.43
CA ASP A 83 -11.61 -4.58 -4.21
C ASP A 83 -10.09 -4.47 -4.27
N ALA A 84 -9.55 -3.26 -4.31
CA ALA A 84 -8.09 -3.06 -4.37
C ALA A 84 -7.40 -3.64 -3.14
N ILE A 85 -6.22 -4.20 -3.36
CA ILE A 85 -5.40 -4.76 -2.27
C ILE A 85 -4.67 -3.62 -1.58
N VAL A 86 -4.91 -3.46 -0.28
CA VAL A 86 -4.34 -2.37 0.51
C VAL A 86 -3.66 -2.92 1.76
N PHE A 87 -2.42 -2.51 1.96
CA PHE A 87 -1.69 -2.72 3.21
C PHE A 87 -1.51 -1.37 3.91
N ILE A 88 -1.69 -1.36 5.22
CA ILE A 88 -1.40 -0.18 6.04
C ILE A 88 0.00 -0.31 6.62
N LEU A 89 0.78 0.75 6.53
CA LEU A 89 2.09 0.84 7.19
C LEU A 89 2.13 2.16 7.93
N THR A 90 2.05 2.13 9.25
CA THR A 90 1.79 3.33 10.04
C THR A 90 2.46 3.28 11.41
N THR A 91 2.62 4.45 12.03
CA THR A 91 3.04 4.56 13.43
C THR A 91 1.87 4.41 14.39
N SER A 92 0.63 4.42 13.90
CA SER A 92 -0.54 4.38 14.77
C SER A 92 -0.72 3.02 15.43
N THR A 93 -0.72 3.01 16.76
CA THR A 93 -1.05 1.83 17.56
C THR A 93 -2.47 1.90 18.10
N ASP A 94 -3.24 2.89 17.67
CA ASP A 94 -4.63 3.10 18.10
C ASP A 94 -5.50 1.94 17.63
N ASP A 95 -6.12 1.25 18.58
CA ASP A 95 -6.99 0.12 18.28
C ASP A 95 -8.18 0.52 17.42
N LYS A 96 -8.66 1.74 17.57
CA LYS A 96 -9.77 2.25 16.77
C LYS A 96 -9.37 2.36 15.29
N ASP A 97 -8.17 2.87 15.01
CA ASP A 97 -7.66 2.95 13.64
C ASP A 97 -7.50 1.57 13.02
N LYS A 98 -6.93 0.65 13.78
CA LYS A 98 -6.71 -0.73 13.33
C LYS A 98 -8.05 -1.41 13.07
N PHE A 99 -9.01 -1.26 13.98
CA PHE A 99 -10.33 -1.86 13.84
C PHE A 99 -11.03 -1.34 12.58
N GLU A 100 -10.99 -0.02 12.37
CA GLU A 100 -11.59 0.58 11.19
C GLU A 100 -10.92 0.09 9.91
N ALA A 101 -9.58 0.01 9.90
CA ALA A 101 -8.85 -0.48 8.73
C ALA A 101 -9.29 -1.90 8.36
N TYR A 102 -9.35 -2.80 9.33
CA TYR A 102 -9.77 -4.17 9.06
C TYR A 102 -11.24 -4.25 8.63
N ASN A 103 -12.10 -3.38 9.15
CA ASN A 103 -13.48 -3.30 8.68
C ASN A 103 -13.56 -2.84 7.22
N LEU A 104 -12.55 -2.13 6.75
CA LEU A 104 -12.44 -1.71 5.36
C LEU A 104 -11.60 -2.69 4.54
N ASN A 105 -11.44 -3.91 5.04
CA ASN A 105 -10.87 -5.04 4.34
C ASN A 105 -9.43 -4.83 3.86
N VAL A 106 -8.58 -4.26 4.72
CA VAL A 106 -7.14 -4.22 4.40
C VAL A 106 -6.55 -5.62 4.47
N ALA A 107 -5.54 -5.86 3.66
CA ALA A 107 -4.83 -7.14 3.63
C ALA A 107 -3.87 -7.30 4.82
N GLY A 108 -3.40 -6.20 5.39
CA GLY A 108 -2.54 -6.24 6.56
C GLY A 108 -2.36 -4.87 7.17
N TYR A 109 -1.99 -4.85 8.45
CA TYR A 109 -1.75 -3.62 9.21
C TYR A 109 -0.37 -3.77 9.85
N MET A 110 0.59 -2.97 9.38
CA MET A 110 1.98 -3.08 9.80
C MET A 110 2.41 -1.80 10.53
N LEU A 111 3.22 -1.95 11.57
CA LEU A 111 3.69 -0.81 12.36
C LEU A 111 5.09 -0.39 11.92
N LYS A 112 5.27 0.91 11.72
CA LYS A 112 6.57 1.49 11.40
C LYS A 112 7.57 1.34 12.53
N SER A 113 7.09 1.18 13.78
CA SER A 113 7.97 0.95 14.93
C SER A 113 8.79 -0.33 14.79
N ASP A 114 8.34 -1.26 13.96
CA ASP A 114 9.05 -2.52 13.72
C ASP A 114 9.98 -2.44 12.51
N MET A 115 10.36 -1.23 12.08
CA MET A 115 11.31 -1.05 10.98
C MET A 115 12.69 -1.63 11.35
N GLY A 116 13.53 -1.89 10.35
CA GLY A 116 14.76 -2.62 10.51
C GLY A 116 14.57 -4.05 10.02
N THR A 117 15.05 -5.05 10.76
CA THR A 117 14.92 -6.45 10.34
C THR A 117 13.45 -6.87 10.21
N SER A 118 12.62 -6.48 11.17
CA SER A 118 11.19 -6.80 11.12
C SER A 118 10.50 -6.12 9.94
N PHE A 119 10.88 -4.89 9.64
CA PHE A 119 10.34 -4.15 8.49
C PHE A 119 10.71 -4.87 7.18
N ILE A 120 11.97 -5.27 7.04
CA ILE A 120 12.43 -6.01 5.86
C ILE A 120 11.63 -7.31 5.69
N ARG A 121 11.39 -8.02 6.78
CA ARG A 121 10.59 -9.26 6.75
C ARG A 121 9.15 -8.98 6.33
N ALA A 122 8.56 -7.88 6.78
CA ALA A 122 7.22 -7.49 6.39
C ALA A 122 7.15 -7.24 4.88
N ILE A 123 8.13 -6.54 4.33
CA ILE A 123 8.20 -6.28 2.90
C ILE A 123 8.41 -7.57 2.12
N GLU A 124 9.24 -8.48 2.59
CA GLU A 124 9.41 -9.80 1.96
C GLU A 124 8.08 -10.56 1.92
N MET A 125 7.32 -10.51 3.01
CA MET A 125 6.02 -11.18 3.08
C MET A 125 5.04 -10.58 2.07
N VAL A 126 4.99 -9.25 1.96
CA VAL A 126 4.15 -8.57 0.98
C VAL A 126 4.56 -8.96 -0.44
N GLU A 127 5.87 -9.00 -0.72
CA GLU A 127 6.39 -9.38 -2.03
C GLU A 127 5.97 -10.82 -2.37
N ARG A 128 6.09 -11.74 -1.44
CA ARG A 128 5.64 -13.12 -1.65
C ARG A 128 4.14 -13.20 -1.87
N TYR A 129 3.39 -12.34 -1.18
CA TYR A 129 1.95 -12.29 -1.32
C TYR A 129 1.55 -11.99 -2.77
N TRP A 130 2.10 -10.94 -3.36
CA TRP A 130 1.69 -10.57 -4.71
C TRP A 130 2.18 -11.54 -5.79
N ARG A 131 3.13 -12.41 -5.48
CA ARG A 131 3.60 -13.42 -6.44
C ARG A 131 2.67 -14.63 -6.53
N VAL A 132 1.86 -14.88 -5.51
CA VAL A 132 1.06 -16.10 -5.43
C VAL A 132 -0.44 -15.88 -5.53
N ILE A 133 -0.90 -14.64 -5.53
CA ILE A 133 -2.33 -14.34 -5.60
C ILE A 133 -2.72 -13.81 -6.97
N GLU A 134 -4.02 -13.88 -7.25
CA GLU A 134 -4.59 -13.23 -8.42
C GLU A 134 -5.17 -11.88 -8.00
N PHE A 135 -4.84 -10.84 -8.76
CA PHE A 135 -5.27 -9.48 -8.45
C PHE A 135 -6.60 -9.15 -9.09
N PRO A 136 -7.43 -8.34 -8.43
CA PRO A 136 -8.71 -7.92 -9.01
C PRO A 136 -8.52 -7.09 -10.27
N GLY A 137 -9.45 -7.27 -11.22
CA GLY A 137 -9.48 -6.45 -12.42
C GLY A 137 -8.31 -6.64 -13.38
N CYS A 138 -7.66 -7.78 -13.29
CA CYS A 138 -6.49 -8.12 -14.08
C CYS A 138 -6.92 -9.03 -15.22
N ASP A 139 -7.11 -8.47 -16.38
CA ASP A 139 -7.50 -9.25 -17.57
C ASP A 139 -6.39 -9.33 -18.57
#